data_aea6d6b90b6854c43d9459b03264c8cf
#
_entry.id   aea6d6b90b6854c43d9459b03264c8cf
#
_cell.length_a   1.000
_cell.length_b   1.000
_cell.length_c   1.000
_cell.angle_alpha   90.00
_cell.angle_beta   90.00
_cell.angle_gamma   90.00
#
_symmetry.space_group_name_H-M   'P 1'
#
loop_
_entity.id
_entity.type
_entity.pdbx_description
1 polymer ?
#
loop_
_entity_poly.entity_id
_entity_poly.type
_entity_poly.pdbx_seq_one_letter_code
_entity_poly.pdbx_strand_id
1 'polypeptide(L)'
;MRKVKCSKANIALSPIIMYNKTVCKQPKAGEGFMQKIKDFCKRHRLLWLTLLVALAAAAVAAWAGFDLGQRVDNQPVYEIVNDDYTRTVVIPATADAATQDDGTTGLYLPVPLKSGQRIYGVRLDLTTHNWAFRQGTLYAALLDADGNAVANGELDCITIKDDTFAAITFDAPYTAPGTADAEADYDLANPNMTLRLWYTPGDDWDVYHLLGLWTDADTSQQMTRRNANGTTDSIVGHPALQYVVNDSGSWSHVISRLLGVLTFAAVVAGFILLTHRAKLWQVVLVCGAVLGVAFAFLTPPLVGPDEYTHLAKCYRQSSTLLGQPVADDDHMLLVRSCDAPYFKNHTGDIGIYAYKEMLEHLGDAGCSGETTVSSDTYVTADPINNTLYLGQIAGITLARMMGLGFHGMLLLGRLCNLALYLALAAAAVNIAPQRLRGIFAGVALLAQPLQLAGSLSAD
;
A
#
# COMPACT_ATOMS: atom_id res chain seq x y z
N MET A 1 -0.67 29.16 53.66
CA MET A 1 -0.07 30.11 54.62
C MET A 1 1.45 30.26 54.33
N ARG A 2 1.90 31.29 53.63
CA ARG A 2 3.29 31.60 53.42
C ARG A 2 3.65 32.84 54.26
N LYS A 3 4.52 32.66 55.27
CA LYS A 3 5.04 33.73 56.13
C LYS A 3 5.91 34.71 55.30
N VAL A 4 5.51 35.96 55.34
CA VAL A 4 6.37 37.09 54.84
C VAL A 4 7.38 37.37 55.92
N LYS A 5 8.69 37.19 55.62
CA LYS A 5 9.77 37.65 56.48
C LYS A 5 9.99 39.14 56.23
N CYS A 6 9.64 39.96 57.21
CA CYS A 6 10.13 41.32 57.29
C CYS A 6 11.50 41.36 58.01
N SER A 7 12.49 41.84 57.34
CA SER A 7 13.81 42.15 57.91
C SER A 7 13.72 43.48 58.70
N LYS A 8 14.01 43.44 60.00
CA LYS A 8 14.20 44.62 60.82
C LYS A 8 15.63 45.15 60.64
N ALA A 9 15.76 46.33 60.10
CA ALA A 9 16.99 47.11 60.24
C ALA A 9 16.74 48.17 61.32
N ASN A 10 17.52 48.07 62.44
CA ASN A 10 17.56 49.07 63.50
C ASN A 10 18.50 50.20 63.05
N ILE A 11 18.02 51.44 62.99
CA ILE A 11 18.84 52.66 63.12
C ILE A 11 18.04 53.62 63.97
N ALA A 12 18.77 54.16 65.02
CA ALA A 12 18.25 54.99 66.04
C ALA A 12 18.21 56.49 65.65
N LEU A 13 17.28 57.17 66.30
CA LEU A 13 17.24 58.62 66.66
C LEU A 13 16.97 59.63 65.50
N SER A 14 15.83 60.22 65.47
CA SER A 14 15.39 61.56 65.85
C SER A 14 13.97 61.91 65.44
N PRO A 15 13.17 62.69 66.20
CA PRO A 15 11.74 62.81 66.00
C PRO A 15 11.45 64.02 65.08
N ILE A 16 11.05 63.73 63.85
CA ILE A 16 10.32 64.69 63.05
C ILE A 16 9.17 63.92 62.43
N ILE A 17 7.96 64.41 62.81
CA ILE A 17 6.65 63.90 62.33
C ILE A 17 6.64 64.13 60.84
N MET A 18 6.78 63.11 60.01
CA MET A 18 6.33 63.10 58.63
C MET A 18 5.41 61.91 58.44
N TYR A 19 4.16 62.25 58.15
CA TYR A 19 3.12 61.34 57.72
C TYR A 19 3.55 60.75 56.38
N ASN A 20 4.18 59.61 56.39
CA ASN A 20 4.46 58.85 55.16
C ASN A 20 3.26 57.98 54.86
N LYS A 21 2.38 58.49 53.99
CA LYS A 21 1.37 57.69 53.32
C LYS A 21 2.04 56.60 52.49
N THR A 22 2.24 55.46 53.11
CA THR A 22 2.61 54.25 52.37
C THR A 22 1.39 53.84 51.56
N VAL A 23 1.32 54.33 50.30
CA VAL A 23 0.31 53.86 49.36
C VAL A 23 0.65 52.40 49.02
N CYS A 24 0.07 51.47 49.75
CA CYS A 24 0.02 50.07 49.33
C CYS A 24 -0.81 50.04 48.02
N LYS A 25 -0.17 50.09 46.87
CA LYS A 25 -0.82 49.76 45.61
C LYS A 25 -1.26 48.32 45.72
N GLN A 26 -2.53 48.10 45.97
CA GLN A 26 -3.12 46.75 45.75
C GLN A 26 -2.95 46.40 44.27
N PRO A 27 -2.31 45.30 43.94
CA PRO A 27 -2.25 44.86 42.57
C PRO A 27 -3.65 44.62 42.09
N LYS A 28 -4.03 45.26 40.96
CA LYS A 28 -5.29 45.01 40.27
C LYS A 28 -5.42 43.52 40.02
N ALA A 29 -6.54 42.90 40.34
CA ALA A 29 -6.73 41.47 40.32
C ALA A 29 -6.34 40.77 38.98
N GLY A 30 -6.30 41.50 37.86
CA GLY A 30 -5.80 41.02 36.58
C GLY A 30 -4.31 41.01 36.36
N GLU A 31 -3.54 41.90 37.01
CA GLU A 31 -2.09 42.01 36.82
C GLU A 31 -1.32 40.82 37.41
N GLY A 32 -1.79 40.27 38.51
CA GLY A 32 -1.17 39.08 39.13
C GLY A 32 -1.35 37.79 38.31
N PHE A 33 -2.46 37.68 37.58
CA PHE A 33 -2.74 36.54 36.73
C PHE A 33 -1.87 36.56 35.47
N MET A 34 -1.79 37.72 34.79
CA MET A 34 -0.94 37.91 33.61
C MET A 34 0.55 37.74 33.89
N GLN A 35 0.98 38.21 35.10
CA GLN A 35 2.37 37.99 35.52
C GLN A 35 2.67 36.49 35.76
N LYS A 36 1.76 35.76 36.38
CA LYS A 36 1.88 34.28 36.54
C LYS A 36 1.94 33.57 35.23
N ILE A 37 1.15 33.97 34.24
CA ILE A 37 1.20 33.40 32.88
C ILE A 37 2.55 33.70 32.21
N LYS A 38 3.01 34.96 32.28
CA LYS A 38 4.35 35.34 31.75
C LYS A 38 5.49 34.54 32.38
N ASP A 39 5.45 34.37 33.70
CA ASP A 39 6.47 33.62 34.42
C ASP A 39 6.40 32.11 34.09
N PHE A 40 5.18 31.56 33.93
CA PHE A 40 4.96 30.20 33.47
C PHE A 40 5.49 30.02 32.04
N CYS A 41 5.14 30.90 31.11
CA CYS A 41 5.62 30.85 29.74
C CYS A 41 7.15 31.00 29.64
N LYS A 42 7.74 31.91 30.41
CA LYS A 42 9.22 32.04 30.48
C LYS A 42 9.88 30.75 30.98
N ARG A 43 9.33 30.15 32.06
CA ARG A 43 9.88 28.93 32.68
C ARG A 43 9.78 27.71 31.75
N HIS A 44 8.75 27.69 30.91
CA HIS A 44 8.46 26.58 30.00
C HIS A 44 8.66 26.94 28.51
N ARG A 45 9.42 28.02 28.24
CA ARG A 45 9.67 28.52 26.88
C ARG A 45 10.16 27.41 25.93
N LEU A 46 11.08 26.58 26.41
CA LEU A 46 11.63 25.47 25.61
C LEU A 46 10.56 24.41 25.29
N LEU A 47 9.69 24.08 26.25
CA LEU A 47 8.60 23.15 26.04
C LEU A 47 7.60 23.70 25.01
N TRP A 48 7.22 24.98 25.12
CA TRP A 48 6.32 25.62 24.16
C TRP A 48 6.92 25.67 22.75
N LEU A 49 8.19 26.00 22.64
CA LEU A 49 8.91 25.99 21.35
C LEU A 49 8.90 24.57 20.75
N THR A 50 9.17 23.55 21.55
CA THR A 50 9.14 22.16 21.09
C THR A 50 7.76 21.72 20.62
N LEU A 51 6.72 22.07 21.38
CA LEU A 51 5.34 21.77 20.97
C LEU A 51 4.96 22.48 19.66
N LEU A 52 5.42 23.72 19.49
CA LEU A 52 5.21 24.48 18.25
C LEU A 52 5.92 23.83 17.06
N VAL A 53 7.19 23.43 17.26
CA VAL A 53 7.95 22.70 16.23
C VAL A 53 7.32 21.34 15.93
N ALA A 54 6.88 20.62 16.97
CA ALA A 54 6.21 19.33 16.80
C ALA A 54 4.91 19.47 16.00
N LEU A 55 4.09 20.47 16.30
CA LEU A 55 2.86 20.75 15.57
C LEU A 55 3.13 21.15 14.11
N ALA A 56 4.14 22.03 13.89
CA ALA A 56 4.51 22.42 12.53
C ALA A 56 5.02 21.22 11.70
N ALA A 57 5.91 20.40 12.29
CA ALA A 57 6.41 19.19 11.64
C ALA A 57 5.27 18.18 11.37
N ALA A 58 4.37 17.98 12.34
CA ALA A 58 3.21 17.12 12.17
C ALA A 58 2.25 17.61 11.08
N ALA A 59 2.04 18.93 10.96
CA ALA A 59 1.21 19.51 9.91
C ALA A 59 1.83 19.30 8.52
N VAL A 60 3.15 19.46 8.37
CA VAL A 60 3.87 19.18 7.12
C VAL A 60 3.80 17.68 6.78
N ALA A 61 4.02 16.81 7.75
CA ALA A 61 3.93 15.37 7.56
C ALA A 61 2.50 14.91 7.21
N ALA A 62 1.50 15.50 7.86
CA ALA A 62 0.09 15.22 7.55
C ALA A 62 -0.30 15.69 6.14
N TRP A 63 0.20 16.86 5.72
CA TRP A 63 -0.01 17.35 4.36
C TRP A 63 0.65 16.45 3.30
N ALA A 64 1.92 16.07 3.52
CA ALA A 64 2.62 15.14 2.63
C ALA A 64 1.93 13.76 2.61
N GLY A 65 1.44 13.29 3.76
CA GLY A 65 0.67 12.05 3.86
C GLY A 65 -0.67 12.13 3.15
N PHE A 66 -1.31 13.28 3.14
CA PHE A 66 -2.55 13.49 2.38
C PHE A 66 -2.29 13.43 0.87
N ASP A 67 -1.24 14.08 0.37
CA ASP A 67 -0.84 14.02 -1.04
C ASP A 67 -0.48 12.58 -1.46
N LEU A 68 0.29 11.86 -0.64
CA LEU A 68 0.58 10.45 -0.88
C LEU A 68 -0.69 9.61 -0.89
N GLY A 69 -1.57 9.79 0.10
CA GLY A 69 -2.83 9.07 0.19
C GLY A 69 -3.76 9.34 -1.00
N GLN A 70 -3.81 10.58 -1.51
CA GLN A 70 -4.55 10.88 -2.74
C GLN A 70 -3.98 10.14 -3.96
N ARG A 71 -2.67 9.98 -4.03
CA ARG A 71 -2.05 9.16 -5.09
C ARG A 71 -2.42 7.69 -4.95
N VAL A 72 -2.49 7.18 -3.73
CA VAL A 72 -2.97 5.81 -3.46
C VAL A 72 -4.44 5.66 -3.82
N ASP A 73 -5.30 6.56 -3.34
CA ASP A 73 -6.74 6.53 -3.63
C ASP A 73 -7.05 6.64 -5.13
N ASN A 74 -6.21 7.33 -5.89
CA ASN A 74 -6.39 7.50 -7.33
C ASN A 74 -5.73 6.41 -8.19
N GLN A 75 -5.05 5.43 -7.58
CA GLN A 75 -4.51 4.31 -8.35
C GLN A 75 -5.60 3.32 -8.72
N PRO A 76 -5.65 2.92 -10.00
CA PRO A 76 -6.54 1.84 -10.40
C PRO A 76 -6.08 0.51 -9.79
N VAL A 77 -7.02 -0.36 -9.46
CA VAL A 77 -6.80 -1.75 -9.04
C VAL A 77 -7.36 -2.69 -10.09
N TYR A 78 -6.81 -3.91 -10.15
CA TYR A 78 -7.33 -4.95 -11.01
C TYR A 78 -8.26 -5.86 -10.21
N GLU A 79 -9.55 -5.81 -10.49
CA GLU A 79 -10.48 -6.81 -9.96
C GLU A 79 -10.43 -8.04 -10.88
N ILE A 80 -9.93 -9.15 -10.36
CA ILE A 80 -9.88 -10.44 -11.06
C ILE A 80 -11.26 -11.06 -11.01
N VAL A 81 -11.78 -11.45 -12.17
CA VAL A 81 -13.10 -12.06 -12.26
C VAL A 81 -13.03 -13.57 -12.05
N ASN A 82 -11.99 -14.24 -12.52
CA ASN A 82 -11.75 -15.68 -12.31
C ASN A 82 -10.34 -16.11 -12.73
N ASP A 83 -9.82 -17.22 -12.18
CA ASP A 83 -8.45 -17.72 -12.42
C ASP A 83 -8.39 -19.06 -13.19
N ASP A 84 -9.51 -19.78 -13.40
CA ASP A 84 -9.54 -21.12 -14.01
C ASP A 84 -10.09 -21.08 -15.44
N TYR A 85 -9.23 -20.74 -16.41
CA TYR A 85 -9.59 -20.61 -17.81
C TYR A 85 -9.24 -21.89 -18.60
N THR A 86 -10.25 -22.53 -19.16
CA THR A 86 -10.07 -23.80 -19.89
C THR A 86 -10.60 -23.77 -21.31
N ARG A 87 -11.25 -22.68 -21.72
CA ARG A 87 -11.90 -22.51 -23.02
C ARG A 87 -11.58 -21.17 -23.63
N THR A 88 -11.83 -21.00 -24.91
CA THR A 88 -11.73 -19.74 -25.61
C THR A 88 -13.03 -19.37 -26.30
N VAL A 89 -13.36 -18.09 -26.27
CA VAL A 89 -14.49 -17.50 -27.00
C VAL A 89 -13.92 -16.58 -28.07
N VAL A 90 -14.32 -16.81 -29.32
CA VAL A 90 -13.88 -15.96 -30.44
C VAL A 90 -14.51 -14.58 -30.32
N ILE A 91 -13.69 -13.54 -30.35
CA ILE A 91 -14.13 -12.15 -30.45
C ILE A 91 -14.52 -11.90 -31.92
N PRO A 92 -15.73 -11.38 -32.20
CA PRO A 92 -16.17 -11.14 -33.58
C PRO A 92 -15.31 -10.07 -34.29
N ALA A 93 -14.98 -10.35 -35.55
CA ALA A 93 -14.38 -9.38 -36.42
C ALA A 93 -15.47 -8.58 -37.17
N THR A 94 -15.17 -7.31 -37.49
CA THR A 94 -15.89 -6.58 -38.54
C THR A 94 -15.68 -7.25 -39.91
N ALA A 95 -16.60 -7.07 -40.84
CA ALA A 95 -16.59 -7.85 -42.08
C ALA A 95 -15.34 -7.66 -42.95
N ASP A 96 -14.72 -6.48 -42.92
CA ASP A 96 -13.44 -6.18 -43.51
C ASP A 96 -12.84 -4.90 -42.87
N ALA A 97 -11.56 -4.62 -43.17
CA ALA A 97 -10.84 -3.45 -42.66
C ALA A 97 -11.44 -2.08 -43.10
N ALA A 98 -12.23 -2.08 -44.17
CA ALA A 98 -12.87 -0.89 -44.71
C ALA A 98 -14.32 -0.73 -44.21
N THR A 99 -14.87 -1.75 -43.56
CA THR A 99 -16.23 -1.70 -43.04
C THR A 99 -16.27 -0.92 -41.74
N GLN A 100 -16.90 0.22 -41.75
CA GLN A 100 -17.18 0.97 -40.54
C GLN A 100 -17.96 0.07 -39.57
N ASP A 101 -17.61 0.14 -38.27
CA ASP A 101 -18.37 -0.58 -37.22
C ASP A 101 -19.86 -0.33 -37.38
N ASP A 102 -20.64 -1.39 -37.51
CA ASP A 102 -22.12 -1.36 -37.64
C ASP A 102 -22.82 -1.04 -36.30
N GLY A 103 -22.03 -0.86 -35.23
CA GLY A 103 -22.52 -0.63 -33.87
C GLY A 103 -23.09 -1.87 -33.19
N THR A 104 -23.12 -3.01 -33.87
CA THR A 104 -23.80 -4.23 -33.36
C THR A 104 -22.90 -5.46 -33.29
N THR A 105 -21.92 -5.60 -34.16
CA THR A 105 -20.96 -6.73 -34.14
C THR A 105 -20.10 -6.66 -32.87
N GLY A 106 -19.99 -7.76 -32.14
CA GLY A 106 -19.14 -7.80 -30.94
C GLY A 106 -19.49 -8.92 -29.96
N LEU A 107 -18.61 -9.12 -29.00
CA LEU A 107 -18.80 -9.92 -27.81
C LEU A 107 -19.25 -9.00 -26.67
N TYR A 108 -20.42 -9.27 -26.10
CA TYR A 108 -21.05 -8.47 -25.06
C TYR A 108 -20.94 -9.18 -23.73
N LEU A 109 -20.29 -8.53 -22.77
CA LEU A 109 -19.99 -9.04 -21.45
C LEU A 109 -20.65 -8.16 -20.39
N PRO A 110 -21.40 -8.72 -19.43
CA PRO A 110 -21.92 -7.93 -18.31
C PRO A 110 -20.79 -7.41 -17.42
N VAL A 111 -20.86 -6.16 -17.01
CA VAL A 111 -19.84 -5.50 -16.18
C VAL A 111 -20.41 -5.18 -14.81
N PRO A 112 -19.95 -5.83 -13.74
CA PRO A 112 -20.43 -5.60 -12.38
C PRO A 112 -19.72 -4.39 -11.74
N LEU A 113 -20.08 -3.16 -12.13
CA LEU A 113 -19.55 -1.95 -11.50
C LEU A 113 -20.36 -1.58 -10.25
N LYS A 114 -19.67 -1.30 -9.16
CA LYS A 114 -20.26 -0.74 -7.94
C LYS A 114 -20.67 0.73 -8.15
N SER A 115 -21.69 1.17 -7.43
CA SER A 115 -22.10 2.58 -7.42
C SER A 115 -20.93 3.49 -7.03
N GLY A 116 -20.66 4.52 -7.82
CA GLY A 116 -19.55 5.45 -7.61
C GLY A 116 -18.16 4.92 -7.99
N GLN A 117 -18.04 3.65 -8.37
CA GLN A 117 -16.79 3.07 -8.83
C GLN A 117 -16.38 3.69 -10.18
N ARG A 118 -15.10 3.96 -10.32
CA ARG A 118 -14.52 4.54 -11.53
C ARG A 118 -13.72 3.48 -12.27
N ILE A 119 -14.03 3.26 -13.54
CA ILE A 119 -13.33 2.32 -14.41
C ILE A 119 -12.45 3.08 -15.40
N TYR A 120 -11.19 2.62 -15.54
CA TYR A 120 -10.18 3.22 -16.42
C TYR A 120 -9.93 2.40 -17.69
N GLY A 121 -10.32 1.14 -17.68
CA GLY A 121 -10.08 0.21 -18.77
C GLY A 121 -10.32 -1.22 -18.35
N VAL A 122 -9.87 -2.15 -19.18
CA VAL A 122 -9.97 -3.59 -18.97
C VAL A 122 -8.66 -4.27 -19.33
N ARG A 123 -8.38 -5.40 -18.70
CA ARG A 123 -7.32 -6.32 -19.11
C ARG A 123 -7.95 -7.64 -19.48
N LEU A 124 -7.53 -8.19 -20.60
CA LEU A 124 -8.10 -9.37 -21.21
C LEU A 124 -6.99 -10.41 -21.42
N ASP A 125 -7.21 -11.64 -20.98
CA ASP A 125 -6.34 -12.73 -21.35
C ASP A 125 -6.76 -13.25 -22.73
N LEU A 126 -5.93 -12.92 -23.72
CA LEU A 126 -6.23 -13.14 -25.14
C LEU A 126 -5.35 -14.26 -25.68
N THR A 127 -5.88 -14.99 -26.64
CA THR A 127 -5.11 -15.97 -27.41
C THR A 127 -5.27 -15.75 -28.90
N THR A 128 -4.18 -15.84 -29.59
CA THR A 128 -4.09 -15.82 -31.05
C THR A 128 -4.00 -17.25 -31.61
N HIS A 129 -4.17 -18.27 -30.76
CA HIS A 129 -4.00 -19.68 -31.08
C HIS A 129 -2.63 -20.00 -31.71
N ASN A 130 -1.54 -19.39 -31.20
CA ASN A 130 -0.16 -19.48 -31.70
C ASN A 130 0.06 -18.90 -33.10
N TRP A 131 -0.85 -18.09 -33.59
CA TRP A 131 -0.65 -17.34 -34.83
C TRP A 131 -0.16 -15.94 -34.51
N ALA A 132 0.86 -15.50 -35.20
CA ALA A 132 1.33 -14.13 -35.06
C ALA A 132 0.28 -13.16 -35.65
N PHE A 133 -0.57 -12.60 -34.83
CA PHE A 133 -1.41 -11.46 -35.18
C PHE A 133 -0.49 -10.30 -35.53
N ARG A 134 -0.52 -9.84 -36.77
CA ARG A 134 0.40 -8.80 -37.21
C ARG A 134 -0.26 -7.45 -37.39
N GLN A 135 -1.52 -7.43 -37.80
CA GLN A 135 -2.24 -6.19 -38.07
C GLN A 135 -3.69 -6.28 -37.60
N GLY A 136 -4.23 -5.14 -37.19
CA GLY A 136 -5.60 -5.01 -36.75
C GLY A 136 -5.72 -4.28 -35.41
N THR A 137 -6.93 -3.88 -35.09
CA THR A 137 -7.23 -3.16 -33.87
C THR A 137 -8.36 -3.83 -33.11
N LEU A 138 -8.11 -4.16 -31.85
CA LEU A 138 -9.13 -4.61 -30.90
C LEU A 138 -9.74 -3.40 -30.21
N TYR A 139 -11.05 -3.32 -30.21
CA TYR A 139 -11.82 -2.24 -29.60
C TYR A 139 -12.59 -2.75 -28.40
N ALA A 140 -12.73 -1.87 -27.40
CA ALA A 140 -13.55 -2.08 -26.23
C ALA A 140 -14.45 -0.86 -26.02
N ALA A 141 -15.75 -1.06 -25.88
CA ALA A 141 -16.69 -0.01 -25.53
C ALA A 141 -17.49 -0.41 -24.28
N LEU A 142 -17.53 0.45 -23.29
CA LEU A 142 -18.42 0.32 -22.15
C LEU A 142 -19.76 0.95 -22.50
N LEU A 143 -20.83 0.15 -22.44
CA LEU A 143 -22.19 0.56 -22.80
C LEU A 143 -23.03 0.74 -21.53
N ASP A 144 -23.85 1.78 -21.51
CA ASP A 144 -24.87 1.99 -20.49
C ASP A 144 -26.11 1.08 -20.72
N ALA A 145 -27.12 1.23 -19.85
CA ALA A 145 -28.38 0.48 -19.94
C ALA A 145 -29.15 0.72 -21.24
N ASP A 146 -28.99 1.88 -21.84
CA ASP A 146 -29.63 2.27 -23.09
C ASP A 146 -28.82 1.86 -24.32
N GLY A 147 -27.65 1.23 -24.12
CA GLY A 147 -26.75 0.76 -25.17
C GLY A 147 -25.84 1.86 -25.75
N ASN A 148 -25.76 3.03 -25.11
CA ASN A 148 -24.85 4.09 -25.54
C ASN A 148 -23.44 3.83 -25.01
N ALA A 149 -22.42 4.06 -25.85
CA ALA A 149 -21.04 3.96 -25.42
C ALA A 149 -20.67 5.16 -24.51
N VAL A 150 -20.30 4.85 -23.27
CA VAL A 150 -19.89 5.85 -22.25
C VAL A 150 -18.39 5.92 -22.07
N ALA A 151 -17.64 4.91 -22.49
CA ALA A 151 -16.20 4.91 -22.58
C ALA A 151 -15.73 3.98 -23.70
N ASN A 152 -14.66 4.35 -24.40
CA ASN A 152 -14.08 3.60 -25.50
C ASN A 152 -12.58 3.44 -25.30
N GLY A 153 -12.03 2.35 -25.81
CA GLY A 153 -10.60 2.11 -25.84
C GLY A 153 -10.23 1.21 -27.00
N GLU A 154 -8.98 1.25 -27.38
CA GLU A 154 -8.44 0.46 -28.49
C GLU A 154 -7.07 -0.14 -28.15
N LEU A 155 -6.71 -1.24 -28.80
CA LEU A 155 -5.46 -1.92 -28.65
C LEU A 155 -4.98 -2.42 -30.02
N ASP A 156 -3.75 -2.10 -30.38
CA ASP A 156 -3.11 -2.66 -31.58
C ASP A 156 -2.84 -4.15 -31.37
N CYS A 157 -3.42 -4.99 -32.22
CA CYS A 157 -3.31 -6.44 -32.12
C CYS A 157 -1.89 -6.98 -32.22
N ILE A 158 -0.95 -6.21 -32.79
CA ILE A 158 0.48 -6.57 -32.85
C ILE A 158 1.11 -6.68 -31.46
N THR A 159 0.52 -6.03 -30.45
CA THR A 159 1.01 -6.02 -29.07
C THR A 159 0.52 -7.21 -28.26
N ILE A 160 -0.47 -7.94 -28.75
CA ILE A 160 -1.05 -9.08 -28.05
C ILE A 160 -0.06 -10.25 -28.01
N LYS A 161 0.14 -10.80 -26.85
CA LYS A 161 0.93 -12.00 -26.60
C LYS A 161 0.04 -13.03 -25.98
N ASP A 162 0.11 -14.27 -26.47
CA ASP A 162 -0.64 -15.39 -25.89
C ASP A 162 -0.26 -15.58 -24.41
N ASP A 163 -1.22 -16.03 -23.64
CA ASP A 163 -1.11 -16.31 -22.19
C ASP A 163 -0.66 -15.09 -21.35
N THR A 164 -0.98 -13.88 -21.82
CA THR A 164 -0.73 -12.65 -21.07
C THR A 164 -1.94 -11.72 -21.12
N PHE A 165 -2.19 -11.01 -20.01
CA PHE A 165 -3.23 -9.99 -19.98
C PHE A 165 -2.86 -8.78 -20.82
N ALA A 166 -3.58 -8.54 -21.89
CA ALA A 166 -3.48 -7.33 -22.71
C ALA A 166 -4.38 -6.23 -22.12
N ALA A 167 -3.85 -5.02 -21.95
CA ALA A 167 -4.56 -3.89 -21.35
C ALA A 167 -5.17 -2.98 -22.41
N ILE A 168 -6.46 -2.68 -22.29
CA ILE A 168 -7.15 -1.64 -23.06
C ILE A 168 -7.53 -0.52 -22.10
N THR A 169 -6.91 0.65 -22.29
CA THR A 169 -7.22 1.85 -21.51
C THR A 169 -8.31 2.63 -22.21
N PHE A 170 -9.33 3.07 -21.48
CA PHE A 170 -10.37 3.94 -22.02
C PHE A 170 -9.87 5.36 -22.24
N ASP A 171 -10.33 6.01 -23.33
CA ASP A 171 -10.01 7.41 -23.67
C ASP A 171 -10.34 8.37 -22.52
N ALA A 172 -11.43 8.10 -21.82
CA ALA A 172 -11.82 8.79 -20.60
C ALA A 172 -12.36 7.80 -19.58
N PRO A 173 -11.91 7.87 -18.31
CA PRO A 173 -12.46 7.03 -17.28
C PRO A 173 -13.94 7.30 -17.05
N TYR A 174 -14.74 6.26 -16.87
CA TYR A 174 -16.16 6.37 -16.56
C TYR A 174 -16.40 6.13 -15.07
N THR A 175 -17.32 6.89 -14.47
CA THR A 175 -17.74 6.70 -13.08
C THR A 175 -19.18 6.19 -13.06
N ALA A 176 -19.41 5.02 -12.48
CA ALA A 176 -20.74 4.44 -12.34
C ALA A 176 -21.65 5.37 -11.52
N PRO A 177 -22.90 5.62 -11.96
CA PRO A 177 -23.81 6.50 -11.23
C PRO A 177 -24.14 5.95 -9.85
N GLY A 178 -24.21 6.85 -8.85
CA GLY A 178 -24.55 6.55 -7.46
C GLY A 178 -23.65 7.27 -6.48
N THR A 179 -23.98 7.22 -5.20
CA THR A 179 -23.17 7.80 -4.12
C THR A 179 -22.27 6.74 -3.51
N ALA A 180 -21.00 7.04 -3.36
CA ALA A 180 -19.99 6.18 -2.74
C ALA A 180 -20.29 5.79 -1.27
N ASP A 181 -21.29 6.43 -0.65
CA ASP A 181 -21.67 6.26 0.76
C ASP A 181 -22.72 5.15 0.99
N ALA A 182 -23.24 4.51 -0.05
CA ALA A 182 -24.02 3.33 0.15
C ALA A 182 -23.05 2.20 0.53
N GLU A 183 -23.13 1.68 1.77
CA GLU A 183 -22.64 0.34 2.11
C GLU A 183 -23.21 -0.59 1.03
N ALA A 184 -22.41 -0.82 0.01
CA ALA A 184 -22.88 -1.55 -1.16
C ALA A 184 -23.01 -3.00 -0.72
N ASP A 185 -24.24 -3.39 -0.48
CA ASP A 185 -24.63 -4.78 -0.56
C ASP A 185 -24.11 -5.30 -1.90
N TYR A 186 -23.26 -6.30 -1.89
CA TYR A 186 -22.59 -6.88 -3.07
C TYR A 186 -23.56 -7.31 -4.18
N ASP A 187 -24.85 -7.43 -3.83
CA ASP A 187 -25.94 -7.79 -4.73
C ASP A 187 -26.52 -6.65 -5.58
N LEU A 188 -26.05 -5.41 -5.38
CA LEU A 188 -26.46 -4.24 -6.17
C LEU A 188 -25.36 -3.73 -7.10
N ALA A 189 -24.57 -4.63 -7.69
CA ALA A 189 -23.83 -4.34 -8.90
C ALA A 189 -24.82 -3.74 -9.92
N ASN A 190 -24.48 -2.58 -10.52
CA ASN A 190 -25.35 -1.98 -11.53
C ASN A 190 -25.46 -2.99 -12.70
N PRO A 191 -26.52 -3.79 -12.80
CA PRO A 191 -26.58 -4.94 -13.72
C PRO A 191 -26.70 -4.54 -15.19
N ASN A 192 -26.70 -3.22 -15.45
CA ASN A 192 -27.04 -2.65 -16.73
C ASN A 192 -25.84 -2.14 -17.54
N MET A 193 -24.61 -2.34 -17.04
CA MET A 193 -23.41 -1.99 -17.83
C MET A 193 -22.95 -3.21 -18.63
N THR A 194 -22.52 -2.97 -19.86
CA THR A 194 -22.05 -4.03 -20.76
C THR A 194 -20.77 -3.61 -21.43
N LEU A 195 -19.76 -4.47 -21.41
CA LEU A 195 -18.54 -4.31 -22.20
C LEU A 195 -18.75 -4.97 -23.56
N ARG A 196 -18.60 -4.22 -24.63
CA ARG A 196 -18.60 -4.71 -26.01
C ARG A 196 -17.16 -4.79 -26.50
N LEU A 197 -16.76 -5.97 -27.01
CA LEU A 197 -15.44 -6.23 -27.59
C LEU A 197 -15.62 -6.63 -29.06
N TRP A 198 -14.88 -6.00 -29.98
CA TRP A 198 -14.81 -6.38 -31.39
C TRP A 198 -13.44 -6.00 -31.94
N TYR A 199 -13.03 -6.63 -33.03
CA TYR A 199 -11.81 -6.24 -33.69
C TYR A 199 -12.00 -5.98 -35.19
N THR A 200 -11.17 -5.08 -35.71
CA THR A 200 -11.07 -4.81 -37.13
C THR A 200 -9.77 -5.43 -37.62
N PRO A 201 -9.85 -6.43 -38.55
CA PRO A 201 -8.66 -7.08 -39.09
C PRO A 201 -7.84 -6.13 -39.95
N GLY A 202 -6.52 -6.39 -40.04
CA GLY A 202 -5.64 -5.68 -40.97
C GLY A 202 -5.63 -6.29 -42.35
N ASP A 203 -4.82 -5.71 -43.25
CA ASP A 203 -4.74 -6.11 -44.68
C ASP A 203 -4.18 -7.52 -44.91
N ASP A 204 -3.44 -8.07 -43.95
CA ASP A 204 -2.88 -9.43 -43.99
C ASP A 204 -3.75 -10.45 -43.22
N TRP A 205 -4.97 -10.10 -42.94
CA TRP A 205 -5.91 -10.98 -42.22
C TRP A 205 -6.34 -12.17 -43.10
N ASP A 206 -6.22 -13.37 -42.53
CA ASP A 206 -6.77 -14.59 -43.10
C ASP A 206 -7.94 -15.09 -42.20
N VAL A 207 -8.95 -15.70 -42.79
CA VAL A 207 -10.15 -16.26 -42.12
C VAL A 207 -9.82 -17.28 -41.01
N TYR A 208 -8.59 -17.77 -40.98
CA TYR A 208 -8.11 -18.70 -39.97
C TYR A 208 -7.51 -18.00 -38.72
N HIS A 209 -7.26 -16.69 -38.80
CA HIS A 209 -6.71 -15.93 -37.68
C HIS A 209 -7.82 -15.43 -36.78
N LEU A 210 -8.10 -16.16 -35.72
CA LEU A 210 -9.15 -15.84 -34.76
C LEU A 210 -8.52 -15.30 -33.48
N LEU A 211 -9.03 -14.15 -33.02
CA LEU A 211 -8.69 -13.63 -31.68
C LEU A 211 -9.66 -14.26 -30.68
N GLY A 212 -9.12 -14.98 -29.70
CA GLY A 212 -9.87 -15.63 -28.65
C GLY A 212 -9.70 -14.91 -27.30
N LEU A 213 -10.77 -14.88 -26.52
CA LEU A 213 -10.74 -14.51 -25.11
C LEU A 213 -10.85 -15.81 -24.29
N TRP A 214 -9.93 -16.01 -23.35
CA TRP A 214 -10.00 -17.14 -22.45
C TRP A 214 -11.25 -17.04 -21.55
N THR A 215 -11.86 -18.17 -21.25
CA THR A 215 -13.04 -18.28 -20.39
C THR A 215 -13.03 -19.62 -19.65
N ASP A 216 -13.72 -19.67 -18.52
CA ASP A 216 -13.96 -20.92 -17.80
C ASP A 216 -15.20 -21.67 -18.32
N ALA A 217 -15.55 -22.73 -17.61
CA ALA A 217 -16.72 -23.55 -17.89
C ALA A 217 -17.91 -23.24 -16.95
N ASP A 218 -17.82 -22.22 -16.10
CA ASP A 218 -18.89 -21.88 -15.16
C ASP A 218 -20.14 -21.42 -15.93
N THR A 219 -21.28 -21.88 -15.48
CA THR A 219 -22.58 -21.62 -16.12
C THR A 219 -23.33 -20.43 -15.52
N SER A 220 -22.77 -19.76 -14.54
CA SER A 220 -23.44 -18.68 -13.82
C SER A 220 -23.47 -17.37 -14.60
N GLN A 221 -22.54 -17.16 -15.53
CA GLN A 221 -22.47 -15.95 -16.34
C GLN A 221 -22.76 -16.24 -17.81
N GLN A 222 -23.46 -15.32 -18.46
CA GLN A 222 -23.86 -15.43 -19.85
C GLN A 222 -23.33 -14.25 -20.66
N MET A 223 -22.64 -14.57 -21.74
CA MET A 223 -22.14 -13.62 -22.74
C MET A 223 -22.98 -13.70 -24.01
N THR A 224 -23.07 -12.62 -24.74
CA THR A 224 -23.75 -12.60 -26.05
C THR A 224 -22.75 -12.24 -27.12
N ARG A 225 -22.64 -13.10 -28.15
CA ARG A 225 -21.83 -12.84 -29.34
C ARG A 225 -22.74 -12.50 -30.52
N ARG A 226 -22.51 -11.34 -31.12
CA ARG A 226 -23.15 -10.94 -32.39
C ARG A 226 -22.07 -10.91 -33.47
N ASN A 227 -22.26 -11.72 -34.48
CA ASN A 227 -21.36 -11.82 -35.63
C ASN A 227 -21.73 -10.79 -36.71
N ALA A 228 -20.81 -10.43 -37.59
CA ALA A 228 -21.03 -9.49 -38.69
C ALA A 228 -22.13 -9.94 -39.70
N ASN A 229 -22.43 -11.23 -39.74
CA ASN A 229 -23.51 -11.77 -40.56
C ASN A 229 -24.91 -11.64 -39.89
N GLY A 230 -25.01 -10.98 -38.76
CA GLY A 230 -26.25 -10.79 -37.99
C GLY A 230 -26.66 -11.98 -37.10
N THR A 231 -25.89 -13.07 -37.07
CA THR A 231 -26.17 -14.18 -36.16
C THR A 231 -25.83 -13.81 -34.73
N THR A 232 -26.64 -14.28 -33.78
CA THR A 232 -26.44 -14.03 -32.35
C THR A 232 -26.35 -15.35 -31.60
N ASP A 233 -25.29 -15.56 -30.85
CA ASP A 233 -25.04 -16.72 -30.03
C ASP A 233 -25.00 -16.33 -28.55
N SER A 234 -25.58 -17.18 -27.70
CA SER A 234 -25.42 -17.08 -26.25
C SER A 234 -24.35 -18.06 -25.82
N ILE A 235 -23.35 -17.53 -25.08
CA ILE A 235 -22.19 -18.28 -24.63
C ILE A 235 -22.17 -18.22 -23.11
N VAL A 236 -21.97 -19.36 -22.48
CA VAL A 236 -21.91 -19.49 -21.01
C VAL A 236 -20.49 -19.66 -20.57
N GLY A 237 -20.07 -18.89 -19.56
CA GLY A 237 -18.74 -18.92 -18.96
C GLY A 237 -18.31 -17.56 -18.44
N HIS A 238 -17.35 -17.53 -17.53
CA HIS A 238 -16.72 -16.29 -17.08
C HIS A 238 -15.48 -15.98 -17.93
N PRO A 239 -15.40 -14.79 -18.52
CA PRO A 239 -14.23 -14.40 -19.30
C PRO A 239 -13.03 -14.14 -18.42
N ALA A 240 -11.84 -14.40 -18.95
CA ALA A 240 -10.56 -13.98 -18.38
C ALA A 240 -10.38 -12.46 -18.50
N LEU A 241 -11.02 -11.75 -17.61
CA LEU A 241 -11.20 -10.31 -17.65
C LEU A 241 -10.85 -9.72 -16.28
N GLN A 242 -10.06 -8.66 -16.28
CA GLN A 242 -9.77 -7.84 -15.12
C GLN A 242 -10.30 -6.43 -15.38
N TYR A 243 -11.07 -5.88 -14.45
CA TYR A 243 -11.48 -4.48 -14.52
C TYR A 243 -10.42 -3.60 -13.88
N VAL A 244 -9.99 -2.56 -14.62
CA VAL A 244 -9.07 -1.54 -14.09
C VAL A 244 -9.93 -0.47 -13.44
N VAL A 245 -10.15 -0.59 -12.16
CA VAL A 245 -11.09 0.24 -11.39
C VAL A 245 -10.41 1.00 -10.28
N ASN A 246 -11.07 2.05 -9.78
CA ASN A 246 -10.67 2.74 -8.57
C ASN A 246 -11.76 2.54 -7.53
N ASP A 247 -11.40 1.94 -6.40
CA ASP A 247 -12.21 1.98 -5.21
C ASP A 247 -12.07 3.36 -4.56
N SER A 248 -13.19 3.94 -4.14
CA SER A 248 -13.24 5.22 -3.43
C SER A 248 -12.69 5.12 -2.00
N GLY A 249 -11.50 4.52 -1.84
CA GLY A 249 -10.81 4.40 -0.59
C GLY A 249 -10.47 5.78 -0.01
N SER A 250 -10.54 5.93 1.31
CA SER A 250 -10.18 7.18 2.02
C SER A 250 -8.78 7.10 2.65
N TRP A 251 -7.83 6.47 1.97
CA TRP A 251 -6.45 6.31 2.45
C TRP A 251 -5.74 7.64 2.66
N SER A 252 -6.11 8.68 1.90
CA SER A 252 -5.61 10.04 2.08
C SER A 252 -5.76 10.54 3.52
N HIS A 253 -6.91 10.32 4.14
CA HIS A 253 -7.15 10.72 5.52
C HIS A 253 -6.43 9.81 6.54
N VAL A 254 -6.34 8.51 6.27
CA VAL A 254 -5.68 7.54 7.15
C VAL A 254 -4.17 7.80 7.19
N ILE A 255 -3.53 7.88 6.03
CA ILE A 255 -2.08 8.12 5.90
C ILE A 255 -1.71 9.49 6.46
N SER A 256 -2.50 10.53 6.16
CA SER A 256 -2.31 11.88 6.69
C SER A 256 -2.28 11.90 8.21
N ARG A 257 -3.30 11.30 8.86
CA ARG A 257 -3.40 11.24 10.32
C ARG A 257 -2.26 10.42 10.93
N LEU A 258 -1.96 9.26 10.34
CA LEU A 258 -0.89 8.39 10.82
C LEU A 258 0.46 9.10 10.83
N LEU A 259 0.86 9.70 9.70
CA LEU A 259 2.13 10.42 9.57
C LEU A 259 2.18 11.65 10.47
N GLY A 260 1.10 12.41 10.57
CA GLY A 260 1.00 13.55 11.48
C GLY A 260 1.22 13.16 12.94
N VAL A 261 0.51 12.12 13.41
CA VAL A 261 0.62 11.63 14.79
C VAL A 261 2.00 11.05 15.08
N LEU A 262 2.54 10.22 14.20
CA LEU A 262 3.88 9.63 14.37
C LEU A 262 4.96 10.71 14.42
N THR A 263 4.90 11.71 13.55
CA THR A 263 5.86 12.82 13.53
C THR A 263 5.76 13.65 14.81
N PHE A 264 4.54 13.98 15.24
CA PHE A 264 4.33 14.69 16.51
C PHE A 264 4.91 13.90 17.69
N ALA A 265 4.60 12.62 17.79
CA ALA A 265 5.08 11.75 18.84
C ALA A 265 6.61 11.62 18.85
N ALA A 266 7.24 11.51 17.66
CA ALA A 266 8.69 11.43 17.53
C ALA A 266 9.39 12.70 18.03
N VAL A 267 8.91 13.88 17.65
CA VAL A 267 9.50 15.16 18.07
C VAL A 267 9.34 15.37 19.57
N VAL A 268 8.16 15.07 20.13
CA VAL A 268 7.89 15.18 21.56
C VAL A 268 8.73 14.17 22.37
N ALA A 269 8.80 12.93 21.92
CA ALA A 269 9.61 11.91 22.56
C ALA A 269 11.10 12.27 22.54
N GLY A 270 11.61 12.73 21.41
CA GLY A 270 12.99 13.22 21.29
C GLY A 270 13.28 14.36 22.27
N PHE A 271 12.36 15.32 22.39
CA PHE A 271 12.50 16.41 23.36
C PHE A 271 12.49 15.93 24.81
N ILE A 272 11.57 15.03 25.18
CA ILE A 272 11.49 14.44 26.53
C ILE A 272 12.82 13.73 26.84
N LEU A 273 13.28 12.90 25.93
CA LEU A 273 14.52 12.16 26.09
C LEU A 273 15.74 13.09 26.28
N LEU A 274 15.84 14.15 25.49
CA LEU A 274 16.93 15.14 25.58
C LEU A 274 16.86 15.94 26.88
N THR A 275 15.67 16.35 27.31
CA THR A 275 15.52 17.16 28.56
C THR A 275 15.73 16.33 29.83
N HIS A 276 15.39 15.04 29.79
CA HIS A 276 15.62 14.12 30.91
C HIS A 276 17.02 13.49 30.91
N ARG A 277 17.94 13.97 30.06
CA ARG A 277 19.32 13.46 29.93
C ARG A 277 19.35 11.94 29.66
N ALA A 278 18.45 11.47 28.81
CA ALA A 278 18.41 10.07 28.41
C ALA A 278 19.77 9.63 27.84
N LYS A 279 20.12 8.39 28.04
CA LYS A 279 21.30 7.80 27.41
C LYS A 279 21.11 7.69 25.91
N LEU A 280 22.15 7.88 25.12
CA LEU A 280 22.06 7.87 23.64
C LEU A 280 21.45 6.58 23.08
N TRP A 281 21.70 5.43 23.71
CA TRP A 281 21.06 4.17 23.28
C TRP A 281 19.52 4.19 23.41
N GLN A 282 18.97 4.92 24.40
CA GLN A 282 17.52 5.10 24.55
C GLN A 282 16.94 5.99 23.43
N VAL A 283 17.71 7.01 23.04
CA VAL A 283 17.35 7.87 21.89
C VAL A 283 17.30 7.04 20.60
N VAL A 284 18.31 6.18 20.39
CA VAL A 284 18.33 5.26 19.22
C VAL A 284 17.13 4.33 19.22
N LEU A 285 16.79 3.72 20.36
CA LEU A 285 15.63 2.84 20.43
C LEU A 285 14.31 3.56 20.10
N VAL A 286 14.06 4.71 20.75
CA VAL A 286 12.76 5.39 20.59
C VAL A 286 12.65 6.08 19.24
N CYS A 287 13.63 6.87 18.85
CA CYS A 287 13.59 7.56 17.55
C CYS A 287 13.71 6.58 16.39
N GLY A 288 14.56 5.56 16.53
CA GLY A 288 14.71 4.50 15.53
C GLY A 288 13.45 3.65 15.38
N ALA A 289 12.74 3.35 16.49
CA ALA A 289 11.47 2.64 16.41
C ALA A 289 10.42 3.44 15.66
N VAL A 290 10.24 4.73 15.98
CA VAL A 290 9.25 5.57 15.30
C VAL A 290 9.56 5.71 13.81
N LEU A 291 10.81 6.04 13.46
CA LEU A 291 11.21 6.21 12.06
C LEU A 291 11.22 4.88 11.31
N GLY A 292 11.73 3.81 11.92
CA GLY A 292 11.79 2.49 11.29
C GLY A 292 10.41 1.89 11.06
N VAL A 293 9.48 2.06 11.99
CA VAL A 293 8.07 1.67 11.78
C VAL A 293 7.46 2.46 10.62
N ALA A 294 7.71 3.78 10.55
CA ALA A 294 7.25 4.58 9.43
C ALA A 294 7.80 4.03 8.09
N PHE A 295 9.10 3.69 8.01
CA PHE A 295 9.68 3.08 6.81
C PHE A 295 9.06 1.71 6.50
N ALA A 296 8.85 0.84 7.50
CA ALA A 296 8.25 -0.48 7.28
C ALA A 296 6.85 -0.40 6.67
N PHE A 297 6.08 0.62 7.06
CA PHE A 297 4.74 0.86 6.51
C PHE A 297 4.71 1.64 5.20
N LEU A 298 5.63 2.59 5.00
CA LEU A 298 5.65 3.46 3.82
C LEU A 298 6.39 2.84 2.63
N THR A 299 7.24 1.84 2.86
CA THR A 299 7.92 1.13 1.78
C THR A 299 6.95 0.13 1.16
N PRO A 300 6.63 0.25 -0.14
CA PRO A 300 5.79 -0.73 -0.83
C PRO A 300 6.35 -2.16 -0.69
N PRO A 301 5.51 -3.20 -0.80
CA PRO A 301 5.97 -4.59 -0.80
C PRO A 301 7.01 -4.84 -1.88
N LEU A 302 8.04 -5.60 -1.55
CA LEU A 302 9.07 -6.10 -2.47
C LEU A 302 9.88 -5.04 -3.22
N VAL A 303 9.80 -3.75 -2.81
CA VAL A 303 10.57 -2.63 -3.40
C VAL A 303 11.96 -2.49 -2.76
N GLY A 304 12.17 -3.04 -1.57
CA GLY A 304 13.48 -3.06 -0.94
C GLY A 304 14.53 -3.77 -1.82
N PRO A 305 15.81 -3.37 -1.77
CA PRO A 305 16.85 -4.06 -2.53
C PRO A 305 16.81 -5.57 -2.27
N ASP A 306 16.68 -6.36 -3.33
CA ASP A 306 16.58 -7.83 -3.29
C ASP A 306 15.56 -8.42 -2.31
N GLU A 307 14.57 -7.62 -1.88
CA GLU A 307 13.61 -7.99 -0.83
C GLU A 307 12.86 -9.28 -1.18
N TYR A 308 12.56 -9.51 -2.45
CA TYR A 308 11.95 -10.75 -2.93
C TYR A 308 12.85 -11.97 -2.65
N THR A 309 14.13 -11.88 -3.00
CA THR A 309 15.11 -12.96 -2.77
C THR A 309 15.28 -13.22 -1.27
N HIS A 310 15.30 -12.17 -0.46
CA HIS A 310 15.38 -12.28 0.99
C HIS A 310 14.10 -12.90 1.59
N LEU A 311 12.94 -12.52 1.07
CA LEU A 311 11.66 -13.13 1.45
C LEU A 311 11.65 -14.64 1.17
N ALA A 312 12.04 -15.06 -0.04
CA ALA A 312 12.08 -16.46 -0.41
C ALA A 312 13.01 -17.29 0.50
N LYS A 313 14.19 -16.75 0.83
CA LYS A 313 15.12 -17.37 1.79
C LYS A 313 14.52 -17.51 3.19
N CYS A 314 13.87 -16.44 3.68
CA CYS A 314 13.24 -16.44 5.00
C CYS A 314 12.03 -17.37 5.04
N TYR A 315 11.23 -17.40 3.99
CA TYR A 315 10.07 -18.28 3.86
C TYR A 315 10.50 -19.76 3.89
N ARG A 316 11.54 -20.11 3.13
CA ARG A 316 12.17 -21.44 3.14
C ARG A 316 12.56 -21.86 4.56
N GLN A 317 13.25 -21.00 5.30
CA GLN A 317 13.67 -21.32 6.68
C GLN A 317 12.48 -21.40 7.63
N SER A 318 11.47 -20.56 7.45
CA SER A 318 10.22 -20.65 8.19
C SER A 318 9.52 -22.00 7.95
N SER A 319 9.45 -22.49 6.70
CA SER A 319 8.91 -23.81 6.38
C SER A 319 9.67 -24.91 7.10
N THR A 320 11.00 -24.85 7.11
CA THR A 320 11.84 -25.80 7.85
C THR A 320 11.54 -25.79 9.36
N LEU A 321 11.39 -24.59 9.97
CA LEU A 321 11.07 -24.46 11.40
C LEU A 321 9.68 -24.97 11.74
N LEU A 322 8.73 -24.85 10.82
CA LEU A 322 7.35 -25.31 10.98
C LEU A 322 7.19 -26.81 10.60
N GLY A 323 8.26 -27.48 10.18
CA GLY A 323 8.20 -28.88 9.75
C GLY A 323 7.42 -29.10 8.45
N GLN A 324 7.32 -28.07 7.62
CA GLN A 324 6.61 -28.11 6.34
C GLN A 324 7.57 -28.45 5.18
N PRO A 325 7.08 -29.02 4.07
CA PRO A 325 7.90 -29.27 2.90
C PRO A 325 8.41 -27.93 2.34
N VAL A 326 9.65 -27.95 1.85
CA VAL A 326 10.38 -26.74 1.45
C VAL A 326 10.39 -26.54 -0.05
N ALA A 327 10.56 -27.62 -0.81
CA ALA A 327 10.64 -27.59 -2.25
C ALA A 327 9.96 -28.84 -2.84
N ASP A 328 9.55 -28.73 -4.08
CA ASP A 328 9.07 -29.85 -4.88
C ASP A 328 10.23 -30.65 -5.54
N ASP A 329 9.89 -31.60 -6.40
CA ASP A 329 10.85 -32.43 -7.11
C ASP A 329 11.71 -31.65 -8.12
N ASP A 330 11.20 -30.50 -8.62
CA ASP A 330 11.89 -29.59 -9.53
C ASP A 330 12.70 -28.52 -8.80
N HIS A 331 12.83 -28.63 -7.49
CA HIS A 331 13.50 -27.67 -6.61
C HIS A 331 12.84 -26.28 -6.57
N MET A 332 11.54 -26.19 -6.85
CA MET A 332 10.79 -24.96 -6.71
C MET A 332 10.30 -24.80 -5.27
N LEU A 333 10.33 -23.56 -4.75
CA LEU A 333 9.91 -23.25 -3.39
C LEU A 333 8.41 -23.56 -3.21
N LEU A 334 8.09 -24.38 -2.23
CA LEU A 334 6.71 -24.63 -1.83
C LEU A 334 6.20 -23.53 -0.89
N VAL A 335 5.08 -22.90 -1.28
CA VAL A 335 4.44 -21.84 -0.52
C VAL A 335 2.97 -22.15 -0.25
N ARG A 336 2.35 -21.46 0.70
CA ARG A 336 0.90 -21.60 0.92
C ARG A 336 0.16 -21.14 -0.35
N SER A 337 -0.97 -21.76 -0.65
CA SER A 337 -1.76 -21.42 -1.85
C SER A 337 -2.14 -19.94 -1.92
N CYS A 338 -2.46 -19.32 -0.79
CA CYS A 338 -2.76 -17.88 -0.71
C CYS A 338 -1.55 -16.96 -0.88
N ASP A 339 -0.33 -17.46 -0.67
CA ASP A 339 0.90 -16.68 -0.88
C ASP A 339 1.43 -16.83 -2.32
N ALA A 340 0.98 -17.88 -3.04
CA ALA A 340 1.50 -18.24 -4.35
C ALA A 340 1.45 -17.12 -5.40
N PRO A 341 0.39 -16.30 -5.48
CA PRO A 341 0.35 -15.19 -6.44
C PRO A 341 1.54 -14.23 -6.31
N TYR A 342 2.02 -14.00 -5.09
CA TYR A 342 3.13 -13.09 -4.80
C TYR A 342 4.51 -13.71 -5.07
N PHE A 343 4.57 -15.02 -5.30
CA PHE A 343 5.78 -15.76 -5.65
C PHE A 343 5.83 -16.18 -7.12
N LYS A 344 4.77 -15.97 -7.89
CA LYS A 344 4.69 -16.29 -9.33
C LYS A 344 5.09 -15.14 -10.25
N ASN A 345 4.99 -13.89 -9.80
CA ASN A 345 5.24 -12.72 -10.63
C ASN A 345 6.24 -11.78 -9.96
N HIS A 346 7.53 -11.93 -10.32
CA HIS A 346 8.61 -11.07 -9.81
C HIS A 346 8.58 -9.65 -10.38
N THR A 347 7.85 -9.45 -11.48
CA THR A 347 7.71 -8.18 -12.18
C THR A 347 6.39 -7.50 -11.89
N GLY A 348 5.72 -7.90 -10.80
CA GLY A 348 4.50 -7.24 -10.36
C GLY A 348 4.67 -5.74 -10.28
N ASP A 349 3.61 -5.00 -10.48
CA ASP A 349 3.58 -3.55 -10.49
C ASP A 349 4.18 -2.99 -9.20
N ILE A 350 5.45 -2.65 -9.27
CA ILE A 350 6.21 -2.09 -8.17
C ILE A 350 5.78 -0.64 -8.00
N GLY A 351 5.54 -0.22 -6.78
CA GLY A 351 5.29 1.17 -6.47
C GLY A 351 4.00 1.42 -5.69
N ILE A 352 3.32 2.51 -6.05
CA ILE A 352 2.15 2.96 -5.29
C ILE A 352 0.96 2.01 -5.39
N TYR A 353 0.93 1.23 -6.44
CA TYR A 353 -0.05 0.17 -6.70
C TYR A 353 0.07 -0.96 -5.68
N ALA A 354 1.25 -1.58 -5.60
CA ALA A 354 1.55 -2.60 -4.59
C ALA A 354 1.38 -2.06 -3.16
N TYR A 355 1.58 -0.75 -2.96
CA TYR A 355 1.33 -0.10 -1.69
C TYR A 355 -0.16 -0.04 -1.35
N LYS A 356 -1.03 0.27 -2.32
CA LYS A 356 -2.48 0.25 -2.13
C LYS A 356 -2.96 -1.15 -1.78
N GLU A 357 -2.54 -2.15 -2.56
CA GLU A 357 -2.84 -3.56 -2.32
C GLU A 357 -2.41 -4.01 -0.90
N MET A 358 -1.20 -3.63 -0.48
CA MET A 358 -0.75 -3.91 0.88
C MET A 358 -1.69 -3.32 1.94
N LEU A 359 -2.14 -2.08 1.77
CA LEU A 359 -3.00 -1.42 2.77
C LEU A 359 -4.38 -2.07 2.85
N GLU A 360 -4.93 -2.49 1.72
CA GLU A 360 -6.25 -3.13 1.62
C GLU A 360 -6.25 -4.54 2.20
N HIS A 361 -5.18 -5.29 1.95
CA HIS A 361 -5.04 -6.70 2.35
C HIS A 361 -4.19 -6.94 3.61
N LEU A 362 -3.82 -5.87 4.33
CA LEU A 362 -2.95 -5.99 5.52
C LEU A 362 -3.54 -6.85 6.63
N GLY A 363 -4.86 -6.83 6.76
CA GLY A 363 -5.61 -7.56 7.79
C GLY A 363 -6.11 -8.93 7.36
N ASP A 364 -5.85 -9.35 6.13
CA ASP A 364 -6.38 -10.59 5.58
C ASP A 364 -5.84 -11.79 6.34
N ALA A 365 -6.70 -12.77 6.53
CA ALA A 365 -6.30 -14.06 7.07
C ALA A 365 -5.55 -14.84 5.99
N GLY A 366 -4.49 -15.52 6.39
CA GLY A 366 -3.84 -16.53 5.57
C GLY A 366 -4.77 -17.72 5.34
N CYS A 367 -4.47 -18.49 4.30
CA CYS A 367 -5.23 -19.70 4.03
C CYS A 367 -5.15 -20.68 5.22
N SER A 368 -6.32 -21.10 5.69
CA SER A 368 -6.49 -22.17 6.65
C SER A 368 -6.44 -23.49 5.90
N GLY A 369 -5.31 -24.15 5.93
CA GLY A 369 -5.12 -25.45 5.30
C GLY A 369 -3.72 -25.56 4.73
N GLU A 370 -3.13 -26.71 4.85
CA GLU A 370 -1.73 -26.99 4.49
C GLU A 370 -1.53 -27.20 2.97
N THR A 371 -2.38 -26.64 2.12
CA THR A 371 -2.16 -26.73 0.67
C THR A 371 -0.95 -25.89 0.30
N THR A 372 0.18 -26.58 0.17
CA THR A 372 1.39 -26.02 -0.41
C THR A 372 1.34 -26.19 -1.92
N VAL A 373 1.67 -25.14 -2.64
CA VAL A 373 1.76 -25.13 -4.10
C VAL A 373 3.18 -24.71 -4.50
N SER A 374 3.60 -25.19 -5.65
CA SER A 374 4.89 -24.79 -6.23
C SER A 374 4.86 -23.34 -6.64
N SER A 375 5.91 -22.61 -6.31
CA SER A 375 6.14 -21.23 -6.78
C SER A 375 7.11 -21.23 -7.96
N ASP A 376 7.32 -20.07 -8.59
CA ASP A 376 8.32 -19.92 -9.66
C ASP A 376 9.74 -19.64 -9.11
N THR A 377 9.94 -19.79 -7.82
CA THR A 377 11.20 -19.49 -7.16
C THR A 377 12.04 -20.73 -6.98
N TYR A 378 13.18 -20.79 -7.63
CA TYR A 378 14.13 -21.89 -7.49
C TYR A 378 14.86 -21.85 -6.15
N VAL A 379 14.90 -22.99 -5.46
CA VAL A 379 15.59 -23.15 -4.18
C VAL A 379 17.02 -23.62 -4.44
N THR A 380 18.00 -22.74 -4.26
CA THR A 380 19.41 -23.12 -4.35
C THR A 380 19.80 -24.05 -3.18
N ALA A 381 20.70 -24.99 -3.44
CA ALA A 381 21.23 -25.90 -2.40
C ALA A 381 22.14 -25.20 -1.39
N ASP A 382 22.48 -23.92 -1.63
CA ASP A 382 23.43 -23.19 -0.80
C ASP A 382 22.93 -23.01 0.63
N PRO A 383 23.80 -23.24 1.63
CA PRO A 383 23.43 -23.03 3.02
C PRO A 383 23.16 -21.54 3.25
N ILE A 384 21.95 -21.22 3.74
CA ILE A 384 21.58 -19.87 4.13
C ILE A 384 22.28 -19.52 5.43
N ASN A 385 22.96 -18.40 5.48
CA ASN A 385 23.47 -17.87 6.74
C ASN A 385 22.30 -17.31 7.57
N ASN A 386 21.65 -18.20 8.33
CA ASN A 386 20.48 -17.88 9.12
C ASN A 386 20.72 -16.74 10.13
N THR A 387 21.97 -16.46 10.49
CA THR A 387 22.31 -15.41 11.46
C THR A 387 21.93 -14.02 10.94
N LEU A 388 22.05 -13.78 9.63
CA LEU A 388 21.71 -12.50 9.01
C LEU A 388 20.19 -12.30 8.90
N TYR A 389 19.43 -13.38 8.95
CA TYR A 389 17.97 -13.38 8.72
C TYR A 389 17.15 -13.68 9.99
N LEU A 390 17.76 -13.68 11.18
CA LEU A 390 17.07 -14.09 12.41
C LEU A 390 15.78 -13.30 12.68
N GLY A 391 15.81 -11.98 12.49
CA GLY A 391 14.64 -11.15 12.72
C GLY A 391 13.53 -11.46 11.73
N GLN A 392 13.87 -11.51 10.45
CA GLN A 392 12.93 -11.77 9.35
C GLN A 392 12.31 -13.16 9.47
N ILE A 393 13.14 -14.19 9.67
CA ILE A 393 12.69 -15.58 9.85
C ILE A 393 11.73 -15.69 11.04
N ALA A 394 12.08 -15.08 12.18
CA ALA A 394 11.23 -15.09 13.36
C ALA A 394 9.87 -14.42 13.08
N GLY A 395 9.87 -13.26 12.42
CA GLY A 395 8.65 -12.54 12.09
C GLY A 395 7.75 -13.30 11.10
N ILE A 396 8.32 -13.85 10.03
CA ILE A 396 7.60 -14.65 9.04
C ILE A 396 7.02 -15.93 9.68
N THR A 397 7.83 -16.61 10.49
CA THR A 397 7.37 -17.83 11.17
C THR A 397 6.21 -17.53 12.12
N LEU A 398 6.34 -16.48 12.91
CA LEU A 398 5.28 -16.04 13.83
C LEU A 398 4.00 -15.66 13.08
N ALA A 399 4.12 -14.91 11.99
CA ALA A 399 2.98 -14.52 11.15
C ALA A 399 2.23 -15.74 10.59
N ARG A 400 2.97 -16.75 10.08
CA ARG A 400 2.39 -17.99 9.58
C ARG A 400 1.71 -18.81 10.69
N MET A 401 2.30 -18.84 11.87
CA MET A 401 1.68 -19.47 13.06
C MET A 401 0.40 -18.75 13.48
N MET A 402 0.34 -17.42 13.31
CA MET A 402 -0.85 -16.59 13.61
C MET A 402 -1.91 -16.65 12.50
N GLY A 403 -1.62 -17.30 11.38
CA GLY A 403 -2.53 -17.37 10.24
C GLY A 403 -2.72 -16.05 9.51
N LEU A 404 -1.70 -15.18 9.47
CA LEU A 404 -1.76 -13.92 8.71
C LEU A 404 -1.59 -14.19 7.21
N GLY A 405 -2.24 -13.36 6.38
CA GLY A 405 -2.04 -13.31 4.94
C GLY A 405 -0.68 -12.76 4.56
N PHE A 406 -0.39 -12.74 3.27
CA PHE A 406 0.92 -12.35 2.72
C PHE A 406 1.40 -10.98 3.21
N HIS A 407 0.58 -9.94 3.11
CA HIS A 407 0.97 -8.57 3.49
C HIS A 407 1.20 -8.42 5.00
N GLY A 408 0.37 -9.07 5.82
CA GLY A 408 0.57 -9.13 7.28
C GLY A 408 1.85 -9.89 7.66
N MET A 409 2.16 -10.98 6.96
CA MET A 409 3.38 -11.76 7.12
C MET A 409 4.62 -10.94 6.73
N LEU A 410 4.60 -10.25 5.60
CA LEU A 410 5.67 -9.37 5.14
C LEU A 410 5.94 -8.26 6.16
N LEU A 411 4.89 -7.58 6.62
CA LEU A 411 5.01 -6.51 7.60
C LEU A 411 5.59 -7.00 8.92
N LEU A 412 5.11 -8.13 9.44
CA LEU A 412 5.64 -8.69 10.71
C LEU A 412 7.10 -9.11 10.56
N GLY A 413 7.50 -9.64 9.41
CA GLY A 413 8.90 -9.91 9.08
C GLY A 413 9.77 -8.65 9.14
N ARG A 414 9.32 -7.55 8.51
CA ARG A 414 9.98 -6.24 8.54
C ARG A 414 10.10 -5.68 9.96
N LEU A 415 9.03 -5.75 10.75
CA LEU A 415 9.02 -5.23 12.12
C LEU A 415 9.95 -6.03 13.05
N CYS A 416 10.03 -7.34 12.90
CA CYS A 416 10.95 -8.17 13.67
C CYS A 416 12.41 -7.92 13.26
N ASN A 417 12.69 -7.68 11.97
CA ASN A 417 14.01 -7.25 11.50
C ASN A 417 14.41 -5.91 12.12
N LEU A 418 13.52 -4.92 12.06
CA LEU A 418 13.73 -3.62 12.70
C LEU A 418 13.99 -3.74 14.19
N ALA A 419 13.21 -4.57 14.90
CA ALA A 419 13.40 -4.78 16.34
C ALA A 419 14.79 -5.34 16.66
N LEU A 420 15.27 -6.31 15.90
CA LEU A 420 16.61 -6.88 16.04
C LEU A 420 17.68 -5.83 15.75
N TYR A 421 17.55 -5.09 14.64
CA TYR A 421 18.45 -4.00 14.30
C TYR A 421 18.57 -2.97 15.44
N LEU A 422 17.44 -2.49 15.96
CA LEU A 422 17.42 -1.50 17.03
C LEU A 422 18.03 -2.02 18.32
N ALA A 423 17.80 -3.28 18.66
CA ALA A 423 18.41 -3.91 19.84
C ALA A 423 19.94 -3.96 19.70
N LEU A 424 20.44 -4.38 18.54
CA LEU A 424 21.89 -4.44 18.27
C LEU A 424 22.52 -3.04 18.20
N ALA A 425 21.88 -2.10 17.52
CA ALA A 425 22.35 -0.70 17.45
C ALA A 425 22.42 -0.04 18.83
N ALA A 426 21.36 -0.21 19.64
CA ALA A 426 21.35 0.30 21.01
C ALA A 426 22.44 -0.34 21.88
N ALA A 427 22.65 -1.64 21.75
CA ALA A 427 23.74 -2.35 22.44
C ALA A 427 25.11 -1.79 21.99
N ALA A 428 25.33 -1.63 20.70
CA ALA A 428 26.55 -1.07 20.15
C ALA A 428 26.83 0.36 20.70
N VAL A 429 25.81 1.23 20.70
CA VAL A 429 25.92 2.58 21.27
C VAL A 429 26.23 2.55 22.77
N ASN A 430 25.64 1.61 23.52
CA ASN A 430 25.87 1.50 24.96
C ASN A 430 27.28 1.02 25.29
N ILE A 431 27.81 0.08 24.52
CA ILE A 431 29.17 -0.53 24.73
C ILE A 431 30.27 0.41 24.21
N ALA A 432 30.00 1.20 23.18
CA ALA A 432 30.97 2.07 22.53
C ALA A 432 31.66 3.03 23.54
N PRO A 433 32.95 3.37 23.35
CA PRO A 433 33.61 4.39 24.10
C PRO A 433 32.86 5.72 24.05
N GLN A 434 32.84 6.47 25.16
CA GLN A 434 32.06 7.71 25.29
C GLN A 434 32.24 8.69 24.12
N ARG A 435 33.49 8.81 23.61
CA ARG A 435 33.83 9.71 22.49
C ARG A 435 33.17 9.30 21.16
N LEU A 436 32.84 8.02 20.99
CA LEU A 436 32.30 7.47 19.74
C LEU A 436 30.79 7.25 19.80
N ARG A 437 30.16 7.27 20.97
CA ARG A 437 28.73 7.00 21.14
C ARG A 437 27.82 7.86 20.25
N GLY A 438 28.17 9.15 20.10
CA GLY A 438 27.42 10.07 19.24
C GLY A 438 27.49 9.68 17.76
N ILE A 439 28.66 9.22 17.30
CA ILE A 439 28.84 8.75 15.91
C ILE A 439 28.00 7.48 15.67
N PHE A 440 28.12 6.48 16.55
CA PHE A 440 27.32 5.25 16.44
C PHE A 440 25.82 5.53 16.46
N ALA A 441 25.34 6.40 17.35
CA ALA A 441 23.95 6.79 17.41
C ALA A 441 23.50 7.54 16.15
N GLY A 442 24.34 8.44 15.61
CA GLY A 442 24.07 9.16 14.38
C GLY A 442 23.96 8.22 13.17
N VAL A 443 24.91 7.29 13.03
CA VAL A 443 24.89 6.29 11.95
C VAL A 443 23.66 5.41 12.05
N ALA A 444 23.30 4.92 13.25
CA ALA A 444 22.13 4.07 13.45
C ALA A 444 20.79 4.75 13.14
N LEU A 445 20.74 6.08 13.17
CA LEU A 445 19.53 6.86 12.87
C LEU A 445 19.52 7.47 11.46
N LEU A 446 20.48 7.13 10.60
CA LEU A 446 20.42 7.52 9.20
C LEU A 446 19.22 6.85 8.51
N ALA A 447 18.67 7.53 7.51
CA ALA A 447 17.48 7.05 6.79
C ALA A 447 17.71 5.70 6.11
N GLN A 448 18.87 5.50 5.47
CA GLN A 448 19.16 4.28 4.72
C GLN A 448 19.23 3.03 5.62
N PRO A 449 20.02 2.96 6.73
CA PRO A 449 19.99 1.82 7.63
C PRO A 449 18.62 1.55 8.23
N LEU A 450 17.83 2.58 8.54
CA LEU A 450 16.49 2.42 9.08
C LEU A 450 15.51 1.89 8.02
N GLN A 451 15.63 2.32 6.76
CA GLN A 451 14.83 1.80 5.66
C GLN A 451 15.16 0.33 5.39
N LEU A 452 16.43 -0.04 5.33
CA LEU A 452 16.84 -1.44 5.16
C LEU A 452 16.38 -2.31 6.35
N ALA A 453 16.52 -1.82 7.58
CA ALA A 453 16.01 -2.51 8.76
C ALA A 453 14.47 -2.62 8.76
N GLY A 454 13.75 -1.67 8.15
CA GLY A 454 12.31 -1.68 7.93
C GLY A 454 11.87 -2.46 6.68
N SER A 455 12.77 -3.19 6.02
CA SER A 455 12.52 -4.13 4.93
C SER A 455 12.94 -5.54 5.32
N LEU A 456 12.83 -6.51 4.41
CA LEU A 456 13.38 -7.86 4.62
C LEU A 456 14.85 -7.97 4.18
N SER A 457 15.48 -6.89 3.75
CA SER A 457 16.90 -6.92 3.37
C SER A 457 17.78 -7.38 4.52
N ALA A 458 18.82 -8.12 4.20
CA ALA A 458 19.86 -8.56 5.13
C ALA A 458 21.11 -7.68 5.04
N ASP A 459 21.16 -6.68 4.17
CA ASP A 459 22.30 -5.80 3.88
C ASP A 459 22.57 -4.73 4.95
#